data_408920a7f687993209822a00b4d2ef09
#
_entry.id   408920a7f687993209822a00b4d2ef09
#
_cell.length_a   1.000
_cell.length_b   1.000
_cell.length_c   1.000
_cell.angle_alpha   90.00
_cell.angle_beta   90.00
_cell.angle_gamma   90.00
#
_symmetry.space_group_name_H-M   'P 1'
#
loop_
_entity.id
_entity.type
_entity.pdbx_description
1 polymer ?
#
loop_
_entity_poly.entity_id
_entity_poly.type
_entity_poly.pdbx_seq_one_letter_code
_entity_poly.pdbx_strand_id
1 'polypeptide(L)'
;MLAAAGWELRVVDPRRGAKVGMRAGDKLVALLDLRGLGAGDVESLGQVVIDHAGLPMIALTPDSDIDQPGLHPVLQACGERVVCPFNPQQLAQALSSFDRRAPGADDDGGMVGRSGPMLDVRATLHRYAGVDLPVLITGETGTGKELAARALHELSDRRRGPFVAVNCGALPAGLIQAELFGHERGAFTGAASRRIGLFETANTGTIFLDEIGDLPMDAQANLLRVLQEGTLERLGNSQSLRVDVRVLAATHVDLEQAVERGRFRRDLYFRLDVLHLHLPPLRARGADVELLARRFLAEFRRQHLVTARGFDAGARRALRDYPWPGNVRELLNRVRRAAVIARQPLITAADLQLGVEAGESDECLDKARTQAEREAVLATLRETGFNISASARRLRVSRPTIYRLCRKHRLSLPDLR
;
A
#
# COMPACT_ATOMS: atom_id res chain seq x y z
N MET A 1 -0.27 -20.10 -37.08
CA MET A 1 -1.14 -19.36 -36.21
C MET A 1 -0.34 -18.57 -35.15
N LEU A 2 0.45 -19.21 -34.29
CA LEU A 2 1.27 -18.49 -33.27
C LEU A 2 2.23 -17.50 -33.93
N ALA A 3 2.95 -17.89 -34.96
CA ALA A 3 3.85 -17.01 -35.72
C ALA A 3 3.12 -15.82 -36.38
N ALA A 4 1.88 -16.00 -36.84
CA ALA A 4 1.07 -14.91 -37.40
C ALA A 4 0.59 -13.93 -36.33
N ALA A 5 0.56 -14.34 -35.05
CA ALA A 5 0.28 -13.49 -33.87
C ALA A 5 1.54 -12.94 -33.23
N GLY A 6 2.71 -13.08 -33.87
CA GLY A 6 3.99 -12.56 -33.38
C GLY A 6 4.67 -13.40 -32.29
N TRP A 7 4.22 -14.66 -32.07
CA TRP A 7 4.82 -15.55 -31.08
C TRP A 7 5.81 -16.53 -31.72
N GLU A 8 6.99 -16.66 -31.12
CA GLU A 8 7.98 -17.69 -31.45
C GLU A 8 7.80 -18.90 -30.53
N LEU A 9 7.55 -20.11 -31.09
CA LEU A 9 7.40 -21.33 -30.31
C LEU A 9 8.76 -22.02 -30.12
N ARG A 10 9.13 -22.26 -28.87
CA ARG A 10 10.28 -23.10 -28.51
C ARG A 10 9.80 -24.30 -27.72
N VAL A 11 10.02 -25.49 -28.23
CA VAL A 11 9.68 -26.76 -27.55
C VAL A 11 10.84 -27.15 -26.65
N VAL A 12 10.56 -27.39 -25.38
CA VAL A 12 11.53 -27.78 -24.36
C VAL A 12 11.10 -29.10 -23.73
N ASP A 13 12.02 -30.06 -23.65
CA ASP A 13 11.80 -31.29 -22.90
C ASP A 13 12.04 -31.08 -21.42
N PRO A 14 11.03 -31.20 -20.55
CA PRO A 14 11.19 -30.93 -19.09
C PRO A 14 12.19 -31.89 -18.43
N ARG A 15 12.42 -33.07 -18.97
CA ARG A 15 13.36 -34.08 -18.46
C ARG A 15 14.84 -33.65 -18.63
N ARG A 16 15.13 -32.74 -19.58
CA ARG A 16 16.48 -32.24 -19.86
C ARG A 16 16.82 -30.95 -19.10
N GLY A 17 15.92 -30.50 -18.23
CA GLY A 17 16.06 -29.23 -17.51
C GLY A 17 15.76 -28.03 -18.41
N ALA A 18 14.67 -27.37 -18.19
CA ALA A 18 14.26 -26.17 -18.95
C ALA A 18 15.05 -24.94 -18.47
N LYS A 19 16.24 -24.69 -19.07
CA LYS A 19 16.90 -23.39 -18.92
C LYS A 19 16.32 -22.43 -19.93
N VAL A 20 15.37 -21.60 -19.50
CA VAL A 20 14.82 -20.52 -20.32
C VAL A 20 15.70 -19.28 -20.13
N GLY A 21 16.54 -18.98 -21.11
CA GLY A 21 17.31 -17.73 -21.13
C GLY A 21 16.37 -16.56 -21.43
N MET A 22 16.13 -15.70 -20.44
CA MET A 22 15.34 -14.47 -20.62
C MET A 22 16.27 -13.29 -20.92
N ARG A 23 15.99 -12.55 -22.01
CA ARG A 23 16.57 -11.23 -22.24
C ARG A 23 15.66 -10.16 -21.66
N ALA A 24 16.23 -9.05 -21.24
CA ALA A 24 15.43 -7.92 -20.79
C ALA A 24 14.51 -7.44 -21.94
N GLY A 25 13.21 -7.51 -21.73
CA GLY A 25 12.20 -7.16 -22.71
C GLY A 25 11.49 -8.33 -23.41
N ASP A 26 11.95 -9.58 -23.23
CA ASP A 26 11.28 -10.75 -23.81
C ASP A 26 9.93 -11.01 -23.08
N LYS A 27 8.87 -11.17 -23.86
CA LYS A 27 7.58 -11.66 -23.37
C LYS A 27 7.57 -13.18 -23.53
N LEU A 28 7.51 -13.90 -22.43
CA LEU A 28 7.51 -15.35 -22.38
C LEU A 28 6.25 -15.87 -21.71
N VAL A 29 5.61 -16.88 -22.34
CA VAL A 29 4.50 -17.65 -21.77
C VAL A 29 4.84 -19.12 -21.93
N ALA A 30 4.77 -19.91 -20.86
CA ALA A 30 4.95 -21.34 -20.92
C ALA A 30 3.63 -22.04 -21.23
N LEU A 31 3.62 -22.89 -22.25
CA LEU A 31 2.53 -23.81 -22.53
C LEU A 31 2.92 -25.18 -21.98
N LEU A 32 2.21 -25.64 -20.94
CA LEU A 32 2.44 -26.97 -20.34
C LEU A 32 1.46 -27.97 -20.93
N ASP A 33 1.95 -28.88 -21.75
CA ASP A 33 1.12 -29.97 -22.31
C ASP A 33 0.99 -31.08 -21.26
N LEU A 34 -0.21 -31.20 -20.68
CA LEU A 34 -0.52 -32.18 -19.65
C LEU A 34 -1.21 -33.42 -20.16
N ARG A 35 -1.21 -33.61 -21.48
CA ARG A 35 -1.84 -34.79 -22.13
C ARG A 35 -0.88 -35.97 -22.19
N GLY A 36 -1.32 -37.14 -21.75
CA GLY A 36 -0.57 -38.38 -21.87
C GLY A 36 0.72 -38.45 -21.02
N LEU A 37 0.79 -37.74 -19.94
CA LEU A 37 1.94 -37.71 -19.05
C LEU A 37 2.07 -38.98 -18.22
N GLY A 38 3.29 -39.54 -18.14
CA GLY A 38 3.67 -40.58 -17.19
C GLY A 38 4.03 -39.97 -15.80
N ALA A 39 4.13 -40.84 -14.77
CA ALA A 39 4.43 -40.40 -13.40
C ALA A 39 5.75 -39.59 -13.30
N GLY A 40 6.79 -39.97 -14.05
CA GLY A 40 8.07 -39.23 -14.05
C GLY A 40 8.02 -37.88 -14.76
N ASP A 41 7.02 -37.67 -15.64
CA ASP A 41 6.83 -36.39 -16.33
C ASP A 41 6.20 -35.37 -15.41
N VAL A 42 5.30 -35.80 -14.53
CA VAL A 42 4.62 -34.95 -13.53
C VAL A 42 5.62 -34.35 -12.57
N GLU A 43 6.58 -35.15 -12.09
CA GLU A 43 7.64 -34.69 -11.18
C GLU A 43 8.56 -33.67 -11.87
N SER A 44 8.97 -33.96 -13.12
CA SER A 44 9.79 -33.05 -13.92
C SER A 44 9.08 -31.72 -14.21
N LEU A 45 7.78 -31.75 -14.53
CA LEU A 45 6.97 -30.55 -14.71
C LEU A 45 6.78 -29.78 -13.42
N GLY A 46 6.60 -30.48 -12.29
CA GLY A 46 6.57 -29.84 -10.96
C GLY A 46 7.84 -29.03 -10.68
N GLN A 47 9.01 -29.60 -11.03
CA GLN A 47 10.30 -28.90 -10.87
C GLN A 47 10.40 -27.68 -11.81
N VAL A 48 9.98 -27.80 -13.07
CA VAL A 48 9.94 -26.66 -14.02
C VAL A 48 9.03 -25.55 -13.52
N VAL A 49 7.88 -25.87 -12.94
CA VAL A 49 6.96 -24.89 -12.35
C VAL A 49 7.60 -24.16 -11.17
N ILE A 50 8.35 -24.90 -10.33
CA ILE A 50 9.07 -24.33 -9.19
C ILE A 50 10.22 -23.42 -9.66
N ASP A 51 11.02 -23.89 -10.61
CA ASP A 51 12.19 -23.16 -11.12
C ASP A 51 11.79 -21.88 -11.88
N HIS A 52 10.59 -21.87 -12.47
CA HIS A 52 10.05 -20.76 -13.26
C HIS A 52 8.75 -20.18 -12.67
N ALA A 53 8.61 -20.13 -11.35
CA ALA A 53 7.41 -19.68 -10.63
C ALA A 53 6.95 -18.23 -10.96
N GLY A 54 7.77 -17.45 -11.67
CA GLY A 54 7.42 -16.11 -12.15
C GLY A 54 6.97 -16.04 -13.61
N LEU A 55 7.00 -17.17 -14.32
CA LEU A 55 6.59 -17.22 -15.74
C LEU A 55 5.07 -17.44 -15.84
N PRO A 56 4.34 -16.69 -16.68
CA PRO A 56 2.95 -17.00 -16.97
C PRO A 56 2.84 -18.38 -17.62
N MET A 57 1.95 -19.23 -17.11
CA MET A 57 1.80 -20.61 -17.57
C MET A 57 0.36 -20.88 -17.97
N ILE A 58 0.18 -21.57 -19.11
CA ILE A 58 -1.10 -22.09 -19.61
C ILE A 58 -1.02 -23.62 -19.60
N ALA A 59 -1.99 -24.29 -18.98
CA ALA A 59 -2.12 -25.73 -19.04
C ALA A 59 -2.94 -26.15 -20.26
N LEU A 60 -2.39 -27.05 -21.09
CA LEU A 60 -3.13 -27.78 -22.13
C LEU A 60 -3.57 -29.13 -21.56
N THR A 61 -4.88 -29.33 -21.41
CA THR A 61 -5.45 -30.49 -20.75
C THR A 61 -6.32 -31.31 -21.71
N PRO A 62 -6.46 -32.64 -21.55
CA PRO A 62 -7.46 -33.40 -22.25
C PRO A 62 -8.88 -33.01 -21.79
N ASP A 63 -9.89 -33.41 -22.57
CA ASP A 63 -11.31 -33.14 -22.25
C ASP A 63 -11.82 -34.01 -21.07
N SER A 64 -11.09 -35.07 -20.71
CA SER A 64 -11.38 -35.90 -19.54
C SER A 64 -10.82 -35.27 -18.25
N ASP A 65 -11.51 -35.48 -17.14
CA ASP A 65 -11.04 -35.06 -15.84
C ASP A 65 -9.65 -35.66 -15.53
N ILE A 66 -8.71 -34.76 -15.21
CA ILE A 66 -7.36 -35.18 -14.83
C ILE A 66 -7.38 -35.41 -13.29
N ASP A 67 -7.68 -36.62 -12.90
CA ASP A 67 -7.69 -37.06 -11.51
C ASP A 67 -6.32 -37.68 -11.10
N GLN A 68 -5.24 -36.97 -11.40
CA GLN A 68 -3.90 -37.36 -10.95
C GLN A 68 -3.46 -36.43 -9.79
N PRO A 69 -3.33 -36.95 -8.56
CA PRO A 69 -2.98 -36.10 -7.38
C PRO A 69 -1.70 -35.29 -7.55
N GLY A 70 -0.72 -35.79 -8.31
CA GLY A 70 0.54 -35.08 -8.59
C GLY A 70 0.43 -33.87 -9.51
N LEU A 71 -0.64 -33.75 -10.32
CA LEU A 71 -0.84 -32.64 -11.26
C LEU A 71 -1.54 -31.42 -10.63
N HIS A 72 -2.15 -31.58 -9.46
CA HIS A 72 -2.81 -30.46 -8.76
C HIS A 72 -1.88 -29.24 -8.53
N PRO A 73 -0.62 -29.39 -8.07
CA PRO A 73 0.28 -28.26 -7.91
C PRO A 73 0.64 -27.56 -9.22
N VAL A 74 0.79 -28.33 -10.32
CA VAL A 74 1.09 -27.82 -11.65
C VAL A 74 -0.11 -27.05 -12.20
N LEU A 75 -1.31 -27.59 -12.11
CA LEU A 75 -2.55 -26.92 -12.52
C LEU A 75 -2.82 -25.64 -11.73
N GLN A 76 -2.53 -25.63 -10.42
CA GLN A 76 -2.66 -24.44 -9.60
C GLN A 76 -1.66 -23.33 -9.93
N ALA A 77 -0.50 -23.68 -10.49
CA ALA A 77 0.49 -22.70 -10.92
C ALA A 77 0.15 -22.08 -12.28
N CYS A 78 -0.70 -22.75 -13.09
CA CYS A 78 -1.16 -22.23 -14.37
C CYS A 78 -2.22 -21.15 -14.17
N GLY A 79 -2.05 -20.01 -14.83
CA GLY A 79 -3.00 -18.90 -14.78
C GLY A 79 -4.25 -19.13 -15.63
N GLU A 80 -4.16 -20.02 -16.63
CA GLU A 80 -5.27 -20.42 -17.49
C GLU A 80 -5.17 -21.90 -17.90
N ARG A 81 -6.32 -22.48 -18.25
CA ARG A 81 -6.45 -23.85 -18.75
C ARG A 81 -7.13 -23.84 -20.11
N VAL A 82 -6.55 -24.53 -21.08
CA VAL A 82 -7.11 -24.73 -22.41
C VAL A 82 -7.34 -26.24 -22.63
N VAL A 83 -8.60 -26.61 -22.84
CA VAL A 83 -8.99 -28.01 -23.04
C VAL A 83 -8.75 -28.41 -24.50
N CYS A 84 -8.10 -29.55 -24.71
CA CYS A 84 -7.80 -30.12 -26.04
C CYS A 84 -8.84 -31.16 -26.42
N PRO A 85 -9.32 -31.18 -27.68
CA PRO A 85 -8.93 -30.32 -28.79
C PRO A 85 -9.48 -28.90 -28.69
N PHE A 86 -8.64 -27.89 -28.93
CA PHE A 86 -9.02 -26.49 -28.86
C PHE A 86 -9.10 -25.83 -30.23
N ASN A 87 -9.98 -24.84 -30.34
CA ASN A 87 -10.00 -23.92 -31.48
C ASN A 87 -8.79 -22.95 -31.39
N PRO A 88 -8.12 -22.64 -32.54
CA PRO A 88 -7.08 -21.61 -32.58
C PRO A 88 -7.43 -20.29 -31.89
N GLN A 89 -8.70 -19.89 -31.91
CA GLN A 89 -9.18 -18.69 -31.23
C GLN A 89 -9.13 -18.78 -29.69
N GLN A 90 -9.33 -19.96 -29.10
CA GLN A 90 -9.25 -20.17 -27.65
C GLN A 90 -7.83 -20.02 -27.16
N LEU A 91 -6.84 -20.57 -27.85
CA LEU A 91 -5.43 -20.37 -27.50
C LEU A 91 -4.99 -18.95 -27.73
N ALA A 92 -5.43 -18.28 -28.81
CA ALA A 92 -5.16 -16.88 -29.06
C ALA A 92 -5.78 -15.99 -27.96
N GLN A 93 -6.97 -16.32 -27.49
CA GLN A 93 -7.64 -15.61 -26.39
C GLN A 93 -6.92 -15.82 -25.08
N ALA A 94 -6.48 -17.04 -24.75
CA ALA A 94 -5.66 -17.34 -23.59
C ALA A 94 -4.31 -16.59 -23.64
N LEU A 95 -3.62 -16.59 -24.78
CA LEU A 95 -2.38 -15.83 -24.98
C LEU A 95 -2.62 -14.32 -24.91
N SER A 96 -3.71 -13.80 -25.48
CA SER A 96 -4.05 -12.37 -25.41
C SER A 96 -4.41 -11.92 -23.99
N SER A 97 -4.88 -12.81 -23.14
CA SER A 97 -5.09 -12.53 -21.72
C SER A 97 -3.75 -12.29 -21.02
N PHE A 98 -2.69 -13.00 -21.43
CA PHE A 98 -1.33 -12.78 -20.92
C PHE A 98 -0.61 -11.60 -21.62
N ASP A 99 -0.93 -11.29 -22.85
CA ASP A 99 -0.41 -10.10 -23.54
C ASP A 99 -1.00 -8.81 -22.92
N ARG A 100 -2.26 -8.86 -22.53
CA ARG A 100 -2.88 -7.85 -21.64
C ARG A 100 -2.35 -7.90 -20.21
N ARG A 101 -1.71 -9.00 -19.81
CA ARG A 101 -1.08 -9.25 -18.49
C ARG A 101 0.43 -8.94 -18.47
N ALA A 102 1.00 -8.32 -19.53
CA ALA A 102 2.41 -7.88 -19.49
C ALA A 102 2.64 -7.00 -18.26
N PRO A 103 3.70 -7.23 -17.47
CA PRO A 103 4.06 -6.37 -16.36
C PRO A 103 4.44 -4.98 -16.90
N GLY A 104 3.48 -4.09 -17.02
CA GLY A 104 3.60 -2.75 -17.60
C GLY A 104 2.30 -2.21 -18.17
N ALA A 105 1.36 -3.07 -18.63
CA ALA A 105 0.05 -2.62 -19.11
C ALA A 105 -0.97 -2.42 -17.96
N ASP A 106 -0.67 -2.95 -16.77
CA ASP A 106 -1.52 -2.84 -15.57
C ASP A 106 -0.97 -1.84 -14.54
N ASP A 107 0.08 -1.08 -14.87
CA ASP A 107 0.79 -0.22 -13.92
C ASP A 107 0.41 1.25 -14.14
N ASP A 108 -0.82 1.61 -13.82
CA ASP A 108 -1.23 3.02 -13.72
C ASP A 108 -0.51 3.64 -12.51
N GLY A 109 0.73 4.14 -12.73
CA GLY A 109 1.52 4.78 -11.66
C GLY A 109 1.84 3.88 -10.46
N GLY A 110 2.03 2.56 -10.67
CA GLY A 110 2.32 1.60 -9.59
C GLY A 110 1.09 0.96 -8.95
N MET A 111 -0.12 1.32 -9.33
CA MET A 111 -1.35 0.74 -8.78
C MET A 111 -1.67 -0.62 -9.39
N VAL A 112 -1.51 -1.66 -8.59
CA VAL A 112 -1.78 -3.05 -8.97
C VAL A 112 -3.09 -3.54 -8.38
N GLY A 113 -3.91 -4.19 -9.21
CA GLY A 113 -5.16 -4.84 -8.81
C GLY A 113 -6.00 -5.22 -10.01
N ARG A 114 -6.70 -6.36 -9.90
CA ARG A 114 -7.59 -6.93 -10.92
C ARG A 114 -8.98 -7.23 -10.38
N SER A 115 -9.19 -7.03 -9.09
CA SER A 115 -10.51 -7.13 -8.49
C SER A 115 -11.45 -6.07 -9.06
N GLY A 116 -12.75 -6.38 -9.12
CA GLY A 116 -13.77 -5.44 -9.60
C GLY A 116 -13.61 -4.05 -8.99
N PRO A 117 -13.53 -3.92 -7.64
CA PRO A 117 -13.34 -2.61 -7.00
C PRO A 117 -12.07 -1.87 -7.45
N MET A 118 -10.99 -2.58 -7.76
CA MET A 118 -9.77 -1.92 -8.26
C MET A 118 -9.86 -1.53 -9.73
N LEU A 119 -10.61 -2.27 -10.55
CA LEU A 119 -10.88 -1.88 -11.93
C LEU A 119 -11.74 -0.62 -11.98
N ASP A 120 -12.73 -0.47 -11.08
CA ASP A 120 -13.54 0.74 -10.95
C ASP A 120 -12.70 1.94 -10.51
N VAL A 121 -11.78 1.74 -9.55
CA VAL A 121 -10.81 2.77 -9.14
C VAL A 121 -9.97 3.22 -10.33
N ARG A 122 -9.40 2.29 -11.09
CA ARG A 122 -8.56 2.59 -12.27
C ARG A 122 -9.35 3.35 -13.35
N ALA A 123 -10.57 2.91 -13.66
CA ALA A 123 -11.43 3.60 -14.60
C ALA A 123 -11.74 5.04 -14.14
N THR A 124 -11.92 5.24 -12.83
CA THR A 124 -12.14 6.56 -12.24
C THR A 124 -10.89 7.43 -12.28
N LEU A 125 -9.72 6.86 -12.00
CA LEU A 125 -8.42 7.55 -12.14
C LEU A 125 -8.23 8.11 -13.56
N HIS A 126 -8.46 7.29 -14.59
CA HIS A 126 -8.34 7.74 -15.97
C HIS A 126 -9.30 8.88 -16.31
N ARG A 127 -10.55 8.81 -15.83
CA ARG A 127 -11.54 9.90 -16.04
C ARG A 127 -11.11 11.19 -15.33
N TYR A 128 -10.62 11.09 -14.08
CA TYR A 128 -10.27 12.27 -13.29
C TYR A 128 -8.92 12.88 -13.69
N ALA A 129 -8.01 12.07 -14.25
CA ALA A 129 -6.71 12.57 -14.70
C ALA A 129 -6.82 13.65 -15.77
N GLY A 130 -7.76 13.52 -16.70
CA GLY A 130 -7.97 14.48 -17.79
C GLY A 130 -8.67 15.78 -17.40
N VAL A 131 -9.02 15.98 -16.11
CA VAL A 131 -9.72 17.19 -15.64
C VAL A 131 -8.89 17.91 -14.60
N ASP A 132 -8.77 19.22 -14.74
CA ASP A 132 -7.98 20.05 -13.82
C ASP A 132 -8.83 20.54 -12.62
N LEU A 133 -9.39 19.59 -11.89
CA LEU A 133 -10.21 19.83 -10.70
C LEU A 133 -9.56 19.19 -9.46
N PRO A 134 -9.88 19.71 -8.26
CA PRO A 134 -9.49 19.05 -7.01
C PRO A 134 -10.04 17.62 -6.92
N VAL A 135 -9.24 16.69 -6.36
CA VAL A 135 -9.65 15.32 -6.11
C VAL A 135 -9.42 14.99 -4.64
N LEU A 136 -10.49 14.56 -3.98
CA LEU A 136 -10.43 14.02 -2.61
C LEU A 136 -10.29 12.50 -2.67
N ILE A 137 -9.18 11.98 -2.16
CA ILE A 137 -8.87 10.53 -2.13
C ILE A 137 -9.13 10.03 -0.71
N THR A 138 -10.12 9.17 -0.54
CA THR A 138 -10.45 8.57 0.76
C THR A 138 -10.12 7.10 0.81
N GLY A 139 -9.89 6.59 2.00
CA GLY A 139 -9.62 5.17 2.24
C GLY A 139 -8.75 4.96 3.47
N GLU A 140 -8.75 3.75 3.99
CA GLU A 140 -8.00 3.38 5.18
C GLU A 140 -6.49 3.64 5.02
N THR A 141 -5.78 3.74 6.15
CA THR A 141 -4.33 3.85 6.13
C THR A 141 -3.69 2.64 5.44
N GLY A 142 -2.72 2.89 4.56
CA GLY A 142 -2.01 1.84 3.84
C GLY A 142 -2.71 1.27 2.61
N THR A 143 -3.83 1.84 2.14
CA THR A 143 -4.55 1.42 0.92
C THR A 143 -3.89 1.83 -0.39
N GLY A 144 -2.94 2.80 -0.35
CA GLY A 144 -2.22 3.30 -1.52
C GLY A 144 -2.67 4.68 -2.01
N LYS A 145 -3.20 5.54 -1.14
CA LYS A 145 -3.68 6.90 -1.49
C LYS A 145 -2.60 7.74 -2.21
N GLU A 146 -1.35 7.67 -1.76
CA GLU A 146 -0.24 8.38 -2.41
C GLU A 146 0.04 7.85 -3.83
N LEU A 147 -0.04 6.51 -4.04
CA LEU A 147 0.11 5.94 -5.37
C LEU A 147 -1.01 6.39 -6.31
N ALA A 148 -2.26 6.48 -5.81
CA ALA A 148 -3.37 7.01 -6.59
C ALA A 148 -3.17 8.48 -6.97
N ALA A 149 -2.64 9.31 -6.05
CA ALA A 149 -2.31 10.70 -6.35
C ALA A 149 -1.21 10.84 -7.39
N ARG A 150 -0.15 10.00 -7.32
CA ARG A 150 0.90 9.95 -8.34
C ARG A 150 0.35 9.53 -9.70
N ALA A 151 -0.50 8.50 -9.74
CA ALA A 151 -1.15 8.06 -10.97
C ALA A 151 -2.01 9.16 -11.60
N LEU A 152 -2.80 9.89 -10.79
CA LEU A 152 -3.56 11.05 -11.26
C LEU A 152 -2.68 12.14 -11.89
N HIS A 153 -1.52 12.40 -11.30
CA HIS A 153 -0.57 13.37 -11.85
C HIS A 153 0.06 12.86 -13.15
N GLU A 154 0.59 11.63 -13.16
CA GLU A 154 1.29 11.03 -14.31
C GLU A 154 0.39 10.84 -15.53
N LEU A 155 -0.90 10.61 -15.32
CA LEU A 155 -1.91 10.49 -16.37
C LEU A 155 -2.50 11.86 -16.82
N SER A 156 -2.19 12.96 -16.12
CA SER A 156 -2.73 14.28 -16.39
C SER A 156 -1.92 15.08 -17.42
N ASP A 157 -2.47 16.18 -17.90
CA ASP A 157 -1.75 17.14 -18.72
C ASP A 157 -0.61 17.83 -17.98
N ARG A 158 -0.66 17.83 -16.63
CA ARG A 158 0.37 18.41 -15.74
C ARG A 158 1.53 17.44 -15.43
N ARG A 159 1.60 16.25 -16.06
CA ARG A 159 2.63 15.20 -15.82
C ARG A 159 4.08 15.66 -15.98
N ARG A 160 4.31 16.75 -16.73
CA ARG A 160 5.65 17.34 -16.91
C ARG A 160 5.97 18.41 -15.86
N GLY A 161 4.99 18.85 -15.09
CA GLY A 161 5.14 19.79 -14.00
C GLY A 161 5.62 19.11 -12.72
N PRO A 162 5.91 19.88 -11.68
CA PRO A 162 6.32 19.33 -10.38
C PRO A 162 5.16 18.58 -9.71
N PHE A 163 5.49 17.44 -9.07
CA PHE A 163 4.62 16.76 -8.13
C PHE A 163 5.17 16.94 -6.72
N VAL A 164 4.49 17.76 -5.92
CA VAL A 164 4.91 18.07 -4.55
C VAL A 164 3.97 17.36 -3.56
N ALA A 165 4.50 16.42 -2.79
CA ALA A 165 3.74 15.70 -1.77
C ALA A 165 4.10 16.20 -0.38
N VAL A 166 3.09 16.42 0.46
CA VAL A 166 3.26 16.81 1.86
C VAL A 166 2.26 16.04 2.73
N ASN A 167 2.74 15.54 3.87
CA ASN A 167 1.89 14.94 4.88
C ASN A 167 1.57 15.99 5.95
N CYS A 168 0.28 16.35 6.07
CA CYS A 168 -0.19 17.40 6.97
C CYS A 168 -0.06 17.00 8.46
N GLY A 169 -0.12 15.70 8.76
CA GLY A 169 0.04 15.18 10.13
C GLY A 169 1.49 15.00 10.58
N ALA A 170 2.47 15.04 9.65
CA ALA A 170 3.87 14.80 9.98
C ALA A 170 4.59 16.03 10.58
N LEU A 171 4.04 17.22 10.40
CA LEU A 171 4.64 18.47 10.84
C LEU A 171 3.88 19.07 12.05
N PRO A 172 4.58 19.71 13.00
CA PRO A 172 3.92 20.47 14.05
C PRO A 172 2.98 21.55 13.46
N ALA A 173 1.82 21.76 14.13
CA ALA A 173 0.79 22.70 13.65
C ALA A 173 1.32 24.11 13.35
N GLY A 174 2.29 24.62 14.12
CA GLY A 174 2.90 25.92 13.88
C GLY A 174 3.87 26.00 12.71
N LEU A 175 4.33 24.86 12.18
CA LEU A 175 5.28 24.82 11.06
C LEU A 175 4.61 24.47 9.72
N ILE A 176 3.50 23.73 9.74
CA ILE A 176 2.84 23.28 8.50
C ILE A 176 2.41 24.46 7.63
N GLN A 177 1.94 25.56 8.26
CA GLN A 177 1.52 26.76 7.55
C GLN A 177 2.71 27.43 6.85
N ALA A 178 3.85 27.55 7.56
CA ALA A 178 5.08 28.10 7.00
C ALA A 178 5.67 27.25 5.85
N GLU A 179 5.55 25.92 5.94
CA GLU A 179 6.00 25.01 4.88
C GLU A 179 5.07 25.09 3.65
N LEU A 180 3.76 25.11 3.85
CA LEU A 180 2.81 25.15 2.74
C LEU A 180 2.84 26.47 1.97
N PHE A 181 2.79 27.62 2.69
CA PHE A 181 2.59 28.93 2.09
C PHE A 181 3.87 29.78 2.04
N GLY A 182 4.94 29.35 2.73
CA GLY A 182 6.17 30.10 2.86
C GLY A 182 6.10 31.20 3.91
N HIS A 183 7.25 31.83 4.20
CA HIS A 183 7.34 32.92 5.17
C HIS A 183 8.40 33.95 4.79
N GLU A 184 8.20 35.17 5.19
CA GLU A 184 9.20 36.21 5.11
C GLU A 184 10.08 36.20 6.39
N ARG A 185 11.24 36.85 6.29
CA ARG A 185 12.13 37.01 7.43
C ARG A 185 11.42 37.72 8.58
N GLY A 186 11.46 37.16 9.78
CA GLY A 186 10.84 37.75 10.99
C GLY A 186 9.35 37.42 11.16
N ALA A 187 8.75 36.59 10.34
CA ALA A 187 7.34 36.21 10.43
C ALA A 187 6.97 35.50 11.75
N PHE A 188 7.91 34.79 12.35
CA PHE A 188 7.77 34.14 13.66
C PHE A 188 9.14 33.98 14.34
N THR A 189 9.14 33.60 15.62
CA THR A 189 10.39 33.33 16.37
C THR A 189 11.12 32.14 15.75
N GLY A 190 12.27 32.43 15.10
CA GLY A 190 13.05 31.44 14.34
C GLY A 190 13.06 31.62 12.82
N ALA A 191 12.27 32.54 12.26
CA ALA A 191 12.28 32.89 10.85
C ALA A 191 13.50 33.77 10.48
N ALA A 192 14.69 33.19 10.48
CA ALA A 192 15.95 33.91 10.22
C ALA A 192 16.10 34.38 8.76
N SER A 193 15.46 33.69 7.81
CA SER A 193 15.49 33.98 6.37
C SER A 193 14.10 33.77 5.76
N ARG A 194 13.89 34.36 4.56
CA ARG A 194 12.72 34.09 3.73
C ARG A 194 12.77 32.64 3.23
N ARG A 195 11.62 31.95 3.20
CA ARG A 195 11.50 30.61 2.62
C ARG A 195 10.28 30.54 1.68
N ILE A 196 10.49 29.95 0.52
CA ILE A 196 9.45 29.67 -0.49
C ILE A 196 8.58 28.49 0.01
N GLY A 197 7.25 28.63 -0.16
CA GLY A 197 6.29 27.60 0.24
C GLY A 197 6.14 26.46 -0.77
N LEU A 198 5.55 25.36 -0.32
CA LEU A 198 5.32 24.18 -1.17
C LEU A 198 4.32 24.48 -2.30
N PHE A 199 3.33 25.36 -2.10
CA PHE A 199 2.44 25.78 -3.17
C PHE A 199 3.16 26.56 -4.27
N GLU A 200 4.10 27.41 -3.94
CA GLU A 200 4.93 28.11 -4.92
C GLU A 200 5.83 27.09 -5.67
N THR A 201 6.38 26.11 -4.96
CA THR A 201 7.21 25.03 -5.54
C THR A 201 6.40 24.14 -6.49
N ALA A 202 5.10 23.93 -6.20
CA ALA A 202 4.19 23.14 -7.01
C ALA A 202 3.60 23.91 -8.20
N ASN A 203 3.96 25.17 -8.40
CA ASN A 203 3.39 26.01 -9.45
C ASN A 203 3.53 25.36 -10.83
N THR A 204 2.47 25.42 -11.64
CA THR A 204 2.29 24.73 -12.93
C THR A 204 2.19 23.20 -12.86
N GLY A 205 2.19 22.64 -11.66
CA GLY A 205 2.16 21.21 -11.41
C GLY A 205 0.99 20.77 -10.52
N THR A 206 1.29 19.83 -9.63
CA THR A 206 0.31 19.23 -8.71
C THR A 206 0.86 19.21 -7.30
N ILE A 207 0.05 19.63 -6.33
CA ILE A 207 0.32 19.41 -4.92
C ILE A 207 -0.56 18.28 -4.38
N PHE A 208 0.04 17.37 -3.61
CA PHE A 208 -0.65 16.29 -2.92
C PHE A 208 -0.58 16.52 -1.42
N LEU A 209 -1.74 16.72 -0.79
CA LEU A 209 -1.92 16.96 0.64
C LEU A 209 -2.39 15.64 1.30
N ASP A 210 -1.46 14.87 1.85
CA ASP A 210 -1.81 13.64 2.58
C ASP A 210 -2.25 13.98 4.01
N GLU A 211 -3.21 13.22 4.51
CA GLU A 211 -3.87 13.40 5.82
C GLU A 211 -4.39 14.83 6.01
N ILE A 212 -5.17 15.32 5.04
CA ILE A 212 -5.72 16.69 5.03
C ILE A 212 -6.61 16.98 6.26
N GLY A 213 -7.19 15.94 6.88
CA GLY A 213 -7.98 16.05 8.11
C GLY A 213 -7.20 16.55 9.32
N ASP A 214 -5.87 16.47 9.29
CA ASP A 214 -4.97 16.93 10.37
C ASP A 214 -4.50 18.39 10.17
N LEU A 215 -4.94 19.05 9.07
CA LEU A 215 -4.54 20.42 8.78
C LEU A 215 -5.14 21.40 9.81
N PRO A 216 -4.35 22.26 10.47
CA PRO A 216 -4.84 23.28 11.41
C PRO A 216 -5.83 24.26 10.77
N MET A 217 -6.78 24.77 11.54
CA MET A 217 -7.85 25.67 11.07
C MET A 217 -7.33 26.93 10.35
N ASP A 218 -6.23 27.50 10.81
CA ASP A 218 -5.62 28.67 10.16
C ASP A 218 -5.04 28.31 8.78
N ALA A 219 -4.42 27.15 8.66
CA ALA A 219 -3.91 26.67 7.39
C ALA A 219 -5.06 26.28 6.43
N GLN A 220 -6.19 25.78 6.97
CA GLN A 220 -7.40 25.52 6.16
C GLN A 220 -7.96 26.79 5.52
N ALA A 221 -7.93 27.92 6.23
CA ALA A 221 -8.37 29.22 5.69
C ALA A 221 -7.50 29.68 4.49
N ASN A 222 -6.18 29.53 4.61
CA ASN A 222 -5.25 29.88 3.54
C ASN A 222 -5.38 28.92 2.34
N LEU A 223 -5.57 27.61 2.58
CA LEU A 223 -5.82 26.65 1.53
C LEU A 223 -7.10 26.98 0.76
N LEU A 224 -8.16 27.40 1.44
CA LEU A 224 -9.40 27.82 0.81
C LEU A 224 -9.17 28.98 -0.17
N ARG A 225 -8.37 29.98 0.20
CA ARG A 225 -8.01 31.09 -0.70
C ARG A 225 -7.28 30.59 -1.96
N VAL A 226 -6.32 29.69 -1.79
CA VAL A 226 -5.62 29.10 -2.94
C VAL A 226 -6.60 28.40 -3.89
N LEU A 227 -7.55 27.61 -3.35
CA LEU A 227 -8.54 26.89 -4.14
C LEU A 227 -9.58 27.78 -4.82
N GLN A 228 -9.89 28.94 -4.25
CA GLN A 228 -10.90 29.85 -4.75
C GLN A 228 -10.35 30.90 -5.71
N GLU A 229 -9.22 31.51 -5.36
CA GLU A 229 -8.66 32.69 -6.00
C GLU A 229 -7.39 32.38 -6.82
N GLY A 230 -6.77 31.20 -6.61
CA GLY A 230 -5.47 30.88 -7.20
C GLY A 230 -4.35 31.78 -6.64
N THR A 231 -4.52 32.29 -5.42
CA THR A 231 -3.56 33.19 -4.78
C THR A 231 -3.21 32.73 -3.38
N LEU A 232 -2.00 33.05 -2.95
CA LEU A 232 -1.52 32.82 -1.60
C LEU A 232 -0.79 34.05 -1.05
N GLU A 233 -0.72 34.16 0.25
CA GLU A 233 0.09 35.14 0.97
C GLU A 233 1.11 34.39 1.84
N ARG A 234 2.38 34.85 1.85
CA ARG A 234 3.39 34.29 2.76
C ARG A 234 3.15 34.79 4.18
N LEU A 235 3.50 33.98 5.16
CA LEU A 235 3.46 34.39 6.55
C LEU A 235 4.33 35.64 6.78
N GLY A 236 3.77 36.66 7.43
CA GLY A 236 4.45 37.92 7.70
C GLY A 236 4.43 38.90 6.51
N ASN A 237 3.69 38.62 5.44
CA ASN A 237 3.53 39.51 4.29
C ASN A 237 2.08 39.44 3.78
N SER A 238 1.52 40.58 3.41
CA SER A 238 0.19 40.69 2.80
C SER A 238 0.22 40.75 1.26
N GLN A 239 1.40 40.56 0.66
CA GLN A 239 1.52 40.51 -0.81
C GLN A 239 0.93 39.23 -1.35
N SER A 240 -0.12 39.35 -2.18
CA SER A 240 -0.75 38.21 -2.85
C SER A 240 0.10 37.74 -4.01
N LEU A 241 0.35 36.43 -4.07
CA LEU A 241 1.10 35.74 -5.11
C LEU A 241 0.17 34.80 -5.87
N ARG A 242 0.13 34.89 -7.20
CA ARG A 242 -0.63 33.95 -8.02
C ARG A 242 0.10 32.61 -8.13
N VAL A 243 -0.65 31.53 -8.01
CA VAL A 243 -0.19 30.16 -8.23
C VAL A 243 -1.20 29.37 -9.06
N ASP A 244 -0.70 28.58 -9.98
CA ASP A 244 -1.50 27.67 -10.79
C ASP A 244 -1.13 26.23 -10.42
N VAL A 245 -1.91 25.62 -9.50
CA VAL A 245 -1.60 24.33 -8.92
C VAL A 245 -2.85 23.46 -8.86
N ARG A 246 -2.76 22.24 -9.41
CA ARG A 246 -3.79 21.23 -9.20
C ARG A 246 -3.66 20.65 -7.79
N VAL A 247 -4.75 20.61 -7.04
CA VAL A 247 -4.76 20.11 -5.66
C VAL A 247 -5.35 18.70 -5.60
N LEU A 248 -4.59 17.76 -5.07
CA LEU A 248 -5.05 16.42 -4.68
C LEU A 248 -4.96 16.33 -3.15
N ALA A 249 -6.03 15.92 -2.50
CA ALA A 249 -6.08 15.75 -1.04
C ALA A 249 -6.39 14.31 -0.67
N ALA A 250 -5.77 13.78 0.36
CA ALA A 250 -6.05 12.44 0.87
C ALA A 250 -6.34 12.44 2.36
N THR A 251 -7.20 11.53 2.79
CA THR A 251 -7.50 11.33 4.21
C THR A 251 -8.03 9.93 4.49
N HIS A 252 -7.82 9.45 5.70
CA HIS A 252 -8.49 8.27 6.25
C HIS A 252 -9.64 8.64 7.20
N VAL A 253 -9.77 9.93 7.54
CA VAL A 253 -10.78 10.45 8.47
C VAL A 253 -12.04 10.83 7.69
N ASP A 254 -13.19 10.62 8.30
CA ASP A 254 -14.47 11.14 7.83
C ASP A 254 -14.50 12.68 8.01
N LEU A 255 -14.35 13.40 6.90
CA LEU A 255 -14.34 14.87 6.90
C LEU A 255 -15.70 15.48 7.23
N GLU A 256 -16.82 14.82 6.92
CA GLU A 256 -18.14 15.31 7.29
C GLU A 256 -18.30 15.33 8.81
N GLN A 257 -17.92 14.26 9.49
CA GLN A 257 -17.87 14.25 10.93
C GLN A 257 -16.86 15.25 11.52
N ALA A 258 -15.74 15.48 10.84
CA ALA A 258 -14.77 16.50 11.27
C ALA A 258 -15.36 17.91 11.16
N VAL A 259 -16.17 18.20 10.14
CA VAL A 259 -16.92 19.45 9.99
C VAL A 259 -17.96 19.61 11.11
N GLU A 260 -18.74 18.59 11.41
CA GLU A 260 -19.71 18.62 12.50
C GLU A 260 -19.07 18.90 13.86
N ARG A 261 -17.87 18.39 14.09
CA ARG A 261 -17.08 18.59 15.30
C ARG A 261 -16.29 19.91 15.33
N GLY A 262 -16.42 20.76 14.30
CA GLY A 262 -15.71 22.02 14.18
C GLY A 262 -14.19 21.89 14.00
N ARG A 263 -13.70 20.72 13.59
CA ARG A 263 -12.27 20.46 13.33
C ARG A 263 -11.87 20.68 11.88
N PHE A 264 -12.86 20.75 10.99
CA PHE A 264 -12.66 21.03 9.58
C PHE A 264 -13.68 22.06 9.10
N ARG A 265 -13.28 22.95 8.20
CA ARG A 265 -14.19 23.99 7.68
C ARG A 265 -15.11 23.39 6.63
N ARG A 266 -16.39 23.71 6.70
CA ARG A 266 -17.40 23.25 5.74
C ARG A 266 -17.17 23.80 4.34
N ASP A 267 -16.75 25.06 4.23
CA ASP A 267 -16.47 25.73 2.95
C ASP A 267 -15.28 25.08 2.21
N LEU A 268 -14.23 24.73 2.95
CA LEU A 268 -13.08 24.01 2.41
C LEU A 268 -13.45 22.58 1.98
N TYR A 269 -14.26 21.87 2.78
CA TYR A 269 -14.70 20.52 2.44
C TYR A 269 -15.38 20.49 1.06
N PHE A 270 -16.38 21.34 0.82
CA PHE A 270 -17.06 21.41 -0.48
C PHE A 270 -16.17 21.85 -1.65
N ARG A 271 -15.07 22.54 -1.37
CA ARG A 271 -14.12 22.97 -2.41
C ARG A 271 -13.11 21.88 -2.74
N LEU A 272 -12.81 20.98 -1.80
CA LEU A 272 -11.93 19.82 -2.00
C LEU A 272 -12.68 18.61 -2.60
N ASP A 273 -13.90 18.35 -2.15
CA ASP A 273 -14.71 17.20 -2.56
C ASP A 273 -15.51 17.47 -3.85
N VAL A 274 -14.80 17.95 -4.89
CA VAL A 274 -15.36 18.13 -6.25
C VAL A 274 -15.36 16.81 -7.00
N LEU A 275 -14.23 16.08 -6.93
CA LEU A 275 -14.10 14.74 -7.46
C LEU A 275 -13.68 13.82 -6.31
N HIS A 276 -14.47 12.77 -6.06
CA HIS A 276 -14.24 11.84 -4.98
C HIS A 276 -13.71 10.50 -5.50
N LEU A 277 -12.55 10.06 -4.98
CA LEU A 277 -11.96 8.77 -5.26
C LEU A 277 -11.84 7.96 -3.98
N HIS A 278 -12.64 6.91 -3.85
CA HIS A 278 -12.54 6.00 -2.71
C HIS A 278 -11.67 4.78 -3.01
N LEU A 279 -10.65 4.53 -2.20
CA LEU A 279 -9.80 3.34 -2.29
C LEU A 279 -10.33 2.24 -1.38
N PRO A 280 -10.72 1.08 -1.93
CA PRO A 280 -11.20 -0.03 -1.13
C PRO A 280 -10.11 -0.58 -0.22
N PRO A 281 -10.43 -1.06 0.99
CA PRO A 281 -9.49 -1.74 1.85
C PRO A 281 -9.06 -3.08 1.23
N LEU A 282 -7.88 -3.59 1.61
CA LEU A 282 -7.30 -4.78 0.99
C LEU A 282 -8.18 -6.03 1.13
N ARG A 283 -8.90 -6.16 2.24
CA ARG A 283 -9.90 -7.23 2.46
C ARG A 283 -11.06 -7.24 1.45
N ALA A 284 -11.37 -6.11 0.84
CA ALA A 284 -12.39 -5.98 -0.21
C ALA A 284 -11.84 -6.25 -1.63
N ARG A 285 -10.53 -6.48 -1.78
CA ARG A 285 -9.86 -6.70 -3.06
C ARG A 285 -9.66 -8.19 -3.41
N GLY A 286 -10.12 -9.12 -2.57
CA GLY A 286 -10.12 -10.56 -2.84
C GLY A 286 -8.77 -11.11 -3.31
N ALA A 287 -8.72 -11.57 -4.56
CA ALA A 287 -7.52 -12.20 -5.14
C ALA A 287 -6.31 -11.25 -5.32
N ASP A 288 -6.49 -9.94 -5.19
CA ASP A 288 -5.39 -8.97 -5.34
C ASP A 288 -4.36 -9.11 -4.21
N VAL A 289 -4.74 -9.63 -3.05
CA VAL A 289 -3.82 -9.89 -1.92
C VAL A 289 -2.67 -10.78 -2.37
N GLU A 290 -2.98 -11.91 -3.01
CA GLU A 290 -1.96 -12.86 -3.47
C GLU A 290 -1.14 -12.28 -4.64
N LEU A 291 -1.77 -11.55 -5.55
CA LEU A 291 -1.10 -10.84 -6.65
C LEU A 291 -0.06 -9.83 -6.11
N LEU A 292 -0.46 -9.01 -5.14
CA LEU A 292 0.42 -8.03 -4.51
C LEU A 292 1.56 -8.70 -3.73
N ALA A 293 1.26 -9.76 -2.97
CA ALA A 293 2.27 -10.51 -2.22
C ALA A 293 3.35 -11.07 -3.16
N ARG A 294 2.96 -11.68 -4.28
CA ARG A 294 3.89 -12.20 -5.30
C ARG A 294 4.73 -11.08 -5.92
N ARG A 295 4.12 -9.95 -6.26
CA ARG A 295 4.85 -8.79 -6.82
C ARG A 295 5.87 -8.27 -5.83
N PHE A 296 5.50 -8.07 -4.57
CA PHE A 296 6.41 -7.59 -3.52
C PHE A 296 7.58 -8.54 -3.28
N LEU A 297 7.33 -9.85 -3.25
CA LEU A 297 8.39 -10.83 -3.15
C LEU A 297 9.33 -10.79 -4.36
N ALA A 298 8.78 -10.72 -5.58
CA ALA A 298 9.56 -10.64 -6.80
C ALA A 298 10.42 -9.37 -6.88
N GLU A 299 9.88 -8.23 -6.44
CA GLU A 299 10.61 -6.97 -6.37
C GLU A 299 11.72 -7.00 -5.32
N PHE A 300 11.43 -7.54 -4.14
CA PHE A 300 12.42 -7.70 -3.07
C PHE A 300 13.58 -8.61 -3.49
N ARG A 301 13.29 -9.71 -4.18
CA ARG A 301 14.29 -10.64 -4.73
C ARG A 301 15.20 -10.02 -5.79
N ARG A 302 14.74 -9.01 -6.54
CA ARG A 302 15.60 -8.29 -7.49
C ARG A 302 16.67 -7.46 -6.81
N GLN A 303 16.40 -7.01 -5.58
CA GLN A 303 17.28 -6.12 -4.82
C GLN A 303 18.13 -6.87 -3.77
N HIS A 304 17.66 -8.06 -3.33
CA HIS A 304 18.25 -8.81 -2.23
C HIS A 304 18.40 -10.30 -2.57
N LEU A 305 19.54 -10.87 -2.18
CA LEU A 305 19.77 -12.32 -2.28
C LEU A 305 19.03 -13.02 -1.13
N VAL A 306 17.84 -13.54 -1.42
CA VAL A 306 17.04 -14.32 -0.48
C VAL A 306 16.69 -15.68 -1.04
N THR A 307 16.49 -16.66 -0.17
CA THR A 307 16.13 -18.05 -0.52
C THR A 307 14.70 -18.17 -1.00
N ALA A 308 13.79 -17.36 -0.44
CA ALA A 308 12.36 -17.38 -0.73
C ALA A 308 12.06 -17.10 -2.21
N ARG A 309 11.29 -18.01 -2.84
CA ARG A 309 10.91 -17.91 -4.27
C ARG A 309 9.41 -17.81 -4.50
N GLY A 310 8.59 -18.18 -3.50
CA GLY A 310 7.14 -18.21 -3.60
C GLY A 310 6.48 -18.43 -2.25
N PHE A 311 5.19 -18.73 -2.29
CA PHE A 311 4.37 -18.99 -1.10
C PHE A 311 3.80 -20.42 -1.18
N ASP A 312 3.81 -21.17 -0.11
CA ASP A 312 3.15 -22.46 -0.04
C ASP A 312 1.61 -22.34 -0.05
N ALA A 313 0.91 -23.48 -0.09
CA ALA A 313 -0.56 -23.49 -0.11
C ALA A 313 -1.16 -22.94 1.20
N GLY A 314 -0.51 -23.18 2.35
CA GLY A 314 -0.90 -22.65 3.65
C GLY A 314 -0.77 -21.13 3.73
N ALA A 315 0.37 -20.59 3.28
CA ALA A 315 0.61 -19.15 3.21
C ALA A 315 -0.39 -18.45 2.29
N ARG A 316 -0.68 -19.02 1.11
CA ARG A 316 -1.67 -18.45 0.19
C ARG A 316 -3.08 -18.41 0.77
N ARG A 317 -3.48 -19.44 1.54
CA ARG A 317 -4.75 -19.44 2.25
C ARG A 317 -4.75 -18.36 3.34
N ALA A 318 -3.72 -18.33 4.18
CA ALA A 318 -3.58 -17.34 5.25
C ALA A 318 -3.57 -15.91 4.70
N LEU A 319 -2.91 -15.64 3.57
CA LEU A 319 -2.93 -14.34 2.89
C LEU A 319 -4.35 -13.89 2.51
N ARG A 320 -5.21 -14.83 2.06
CA ARG A 320 -6.60 -14.51 1.68
C ARG A 320 -7.53 -14.32 2.86
N ASP A 321 -7.32 -15.10 3.92
CA ASP A 321 -8.22 -15.15 5.07
C ASP A 321 -7.94 -14.03 6.09
N TYR A 322 -6.73 -13.45 6.07
CA TYR A 322 -6.34 -12.40 7.01
C TYR A 322 -7.00 -11.04 6.65
N PRO A 323 -7.52 -10.29 7.64
CA PRO A 323 -8.30 -9.06 7.42
C PRO A 323 -7.49 -7.84 6.98
N TRP A 324 -6.17 -7.86 7.08
CA TRP A 324 -5.25 -6.79 6.67
C TRP A 324 -5.60 -5.40 7.24
N PRO A 325 -5.60 -5.19 8.57
CA PRO A 325 -5.91 -3.89 9.16
C PRO A 325 -4.95 -2.78 8.71
N GLY A 326 -3.69 -3.10 8.43
CA GLY A 326 -2.70 -2.16 7.86
C GLY A 326 -2.64 -2.18 6.33
N ASN A 327 -3.59 -2.82 5.67
CA ASN A 327 -3.77 -2.88 4.23
C ASN A 327 -2.49 -3.28 3.46
N VAL A 328 -2.21 -2.63 2.33
CA VAL A 328 -1.06 -2.94 1.46
C VAL A 328 0.27 -2.66 2.14
N ARG A 329 0.32 -1.66 3.04
CA ARG A 329 1.55 -1.34 3.81
C ARG A 329 1.93 -2.49 4.75
N GLU A 330 0.97 -3.08 5.43
CA GLU A 330 1.19 -4.24 6.28
C GLU A 330 1.60 -5.46 5.45
N LEU A 331 0.89 -5.75 4.36
CA LEU A 331 1.21 -6.85 3.45
C LEU A 331 2.66 -6.75 2.96
N LEU A 332 3.08 -5.58 2.48
CA LEU A 332 4.45 -5.35 2.00
C LEU A 332 5.48 -5.65 3.09
N ASN A 333 5.25 -5.14 4.31
CA ASN A 333 6.19 -5.35 5.43
C ASN A 333 6.27 -6.81 5.84
N ARG A 334 5.13 -7.53 5.92
CA ARG A 334 5.11 -8.95 6.27
C ARG A 334 5.78 -9.81 5.21
N VAL A 335 5.55 -9.53 3.91
CA VAL A 335 6.20 -10.24 2.81
C VAL A 335 7.72 -10.03 2.83
N ARG A 336 8.19 -8.79 3.00
CA ARG A 336 9.63 -8.48 3.09
C ARG A 336 10.29 -9.21 4.27
N ARG A 337 9.65 -9.16 5.43
CA ARG A 337 10.13 -9.85 6.63
C ARG A 337 10.18 -11.37 6.42
N ALA A 338 9.09 -11.96 5.89
CA ALA A 338 9.03 -13.38 5.60
C ALA A 338 10.10 -13.81 4.60
N ALA A 339 10.37 -13.00 3.56
CA ALA A 339 11.40 -13.29 2.57
C ALA A 339 12.82 -13.34 3.17
N VAL A 340 13.10 -12.56 4.23
CA VAL A 340 14.38 -12.59 4.95
C VAL A 340 14.48 -13.76 5.89
N ILE A 341 13.38 -14.12 6.57
CA ILE A 341 13.38 -15.17 7.62
C ILE A 341 13.28 -16.58 7.03
N ALA A 342 12.60 -16.72 5.88
CA ALA A 342 12.36 -18.00 5.25
C ALA A 342 13.66 -18.76 4.95
N ARG A 343 13.77 -19.97 5.51
CA ARG A 343 14.92 -20.87 5.29
C ARG A 343 14.73 -21.76 4.07
N GLN A 344 13.49 -21.90 3.60
CA GLN A 344 13.10 -22.72 2.46
C GLN A 344 12.69 -21.84 1.27
N PRO A 345 12.64 -22.39 0.03
CA PRO A 345 12.21 -21.63 -1.15
C PRO A 345 10.76 -21.15 -1.10
N LEU A 346 9.90 -21.80 -0.33
CA LEU A 346 8.50 -21.42 -0.16
C LEU A 346 8.27 -20.81 1.21
N ILE A 347 7.73 -19.60 1.24
CA ILE A 347 7.30 -18.90 2.45
C ILE A 347 6.06 -19.60 3.00
N THR A 348 6.08 -19.90 4.30
CA THR A 348 4.95 -20.52 5.04
C THR A 348 4.08 -19.46 5.71
N ALA A 349 2.88 -19.86 6.18
CA ALA A 349 2.03 -18.99 6.99
C ALA A 349 2.71 -18.52 8.28
N ALA A 350 3.57 -19.36 8.88
CA ALA A 350 4.36 -19.03 10.05
C ALA A 350 5.41 -17.95 9.76
N ASP A 351 6.08 -18.00 8.60
CA ASP A 351 7.04 -16.97 8.18
C ASP A 351 6.35 -15.61 8.00
N LEU A 352 5.10 -15.60 7.50
CA LEU A 352 4.26 -14.41 7.37
C LEU A 352 3.69 -13.93 8.71
N GLN A 353 3.77 -14.74 9.76
CA GLN A 353 3.11 -14.50 11.04
C GLN A 353 1.59 -14.30 10.90
N LEU A 354 0.96 -15.11 10.04
CA LEU A 354 -0.48 -15.13 9.80
C LEU A 354 -1.16 -16.36 10.42
N GLY A 355 -0.60 -16.94 11.49
CA GLY A 355 -1.25 -17.98 12.28
C GLY A 355 -2.38 -17.42 13.14
N VAL A 356 -3.25 -18.28 13.63
CA VAL A 356 -4.45 -17.95 14.43
C VAL A 356 -4.14 -17.16 15.72
N GLU A 357 -2.87 -16.99 16.07
CA GLU A 357 -2.42 -16.26 17.26
C GLU A 357 -2.01 -14.79 16.98
N ALA A 358 -2.02 -14.31 15.72
CA ALA A 358 -1.56 -12.95 15.39
C ALA A 358 -2.54 -11.83 15.84
N GLY A 359 -3.78 -12.17 16.19
CA GLY A 359 -4.72 -11.24 16.83
C GLY A 359 -4.50 -11.08 18.33
N GLU A 360 -3.89 -12.09 18.98
CA GLU A 360 -3.65 -12.06 20.42
C GLU A 360 -2.24 -11.56 20.82
N SER A 361 -1.23 -11.70 19.95
CA SER A 361 0.16 -11.41 20.35
C SER A 361 0.50 -9.91 20.38
N ASP A 362 0.01 -9.06 19.45
CA ASP A 362 0.26 -7.61 19.52
C ASP A 362 -0.65 -6.96 20.58
N GLU A 363 -1.89 -7.41 20.69
CA GLU A 363 -2.80 -6.97 21.76
C GLU A 363 -2.35 -7.53 23.12
N CYS A 364 -1.79 -8.73 23.17
CA CYS A 364 -1.23 -9.33 24.37
C CYS A 364 0.08 -8.65 24.79
N LEU A 365 0.97 -8.30 23.86
CA LEU A 365 2.20 -7.57 24.16
C LEU A 365 1.90 -6.13 24.61
N ASP A 366 0.97 -5.43 23.96
CA ASP A 366 0.54 -4.09 24.39
C ASP A 366 -0.24 -4.14 25.71
N LYS A 367 -1.09 -5.15 25.90
CA LYS A 367 -1.74 -5.40 27.20
C LYS A 367 -0.72 -5.77 28.27
N ALA A 368 0.24 -6.64 28.00
CA ALA A 368 1.31 -7.02 28.93
C ALA A 368 2.22 -5.83 29.26
N ARG A 369 2.60 -5.03 28.26
CA ARG A 369 3.37 -3.79 28.47
C ARG A 369 2.60 -2.76 29.30
N THR A 370 1.32 -2.56 28.97
CA THR A 370 0.44 -1.66 29.69
C THR A 370 0.20 -2.14 31.14
N GLN A 371 0.05 -3.45 31.32
CA GLN A 371 -0.09 -4.06 32.64
C GLN A 371 1.22 -3.94 33.46
N ALA A 372 2.36 -4.23 32.87
CA ALA A 372 3.67 -4.10 33.54
C ALA A 372 3.97 -2.64 33.91
N GLU A 373 3.63 -1.67 33.03
CA GLU A 373 3.75 -0.24 33.30
C GLU A 373 2.86 0.19 34.47
N ARG A 374 1.61 -0.31 34.51
CA ARG A 374 0.67 -0.08 35.60
C ARG A 374 1.16 -0.65 36.92
N GLU A 375 1.65 -1.88 36.93
CA GLU A 375 2.16 -2.57 38.11
C GLU A 375 3.41 -1.88 38.66
N ALA A 376 4.35 -1.49 37.80
CA ALA A 376 5.54 -0.74 38.21
C ALA A 376 5.20 0.61 38.85
N VAL A 377 4.25 1.35 38.28
CA VAL A 377 3.78 2.62 38.83
C VAL A 377 3.09 2.40 40.19
N LEU A 378 2.20 1.40 40.29
CA LEU A 378 1.48 1.08 41.52
C LEU A 378 2.42 0.61 42.64
N ALA A 379 3.36 -0.29 42.36
CA ALA A 379 4.35 -0.79 43.31
C ALA A 379 5.16 0.38 43.86
N THR A 380 5.69 1.25 43.00
CA THR A 380 6.48 2.40 43.39
C THR A 380 5.68 3.42 44.22
N LEU A 381 4.41 3.67 43.88
CA LEU A 381 3.52 4.52 44.65
C LEU A 381 3.29 3.96 46.06
N ARG A 382 3.04 2.65 46.20
CA ARG A 382 2.87 1.99 47.50
C ARG A 382 4.13 2.04 48.34
N GLU A 383 5.30 1.75 47.77
CA GLU A 383 6.59 1.78 48.47
C GLU A 383 6.98 3.20 48.95
N THR A 384 6.54 4.21 48.24
CA THR A 384 6.83 5.62 48.59
C THR A 384 5.73 6.29 49.40
N GLY A 385 4.72 5.54 49.88
CA GLY A 385 3.58 6.08 50.62
C GLY A 385 2.81 7.12 49.83
N PHE A 386 2.63 6.89 48.52
CA PHE A 386 1.95 7.76 47.53
C PHE A 386 2.60 9.15 47.40
N ASN A 387 3.87 9.28 47.73
CA ASN A 387 4.62 10.50 47.51
C ASN A 387 5.08 10.61 46.05
N ILE A 388 4.39 11.48 45.27
CA ILE A 388 4.64 11.67 43.83
C ILE A 388 6.10 12.07 43.54
N SER A 389 6.69 12.91 44.40
CA SER A 389 8.07 13.38 44.22
C SER A 389 9.11 12.28 44.45
N ALA A 390 8.85 11.39 45.40
CA ALA A 390 9.70 10.24 45.70
C ALA A 390 9.54 9.16 44.58
N SER A 391 8.30 8.90 44.13
CA SER A 391 8.00 7.98 43.03
C SER A 391 8.63 8.41 41.72
N ALA A 392 8.57 9.71 41.39
CA ALA A 392 9.18 10.26 40.19
C ALA A 392 10.70 10.06 40.16
N ARG A 393 11.37 10.31 41.30
CA ARG A 393 12.82 10.08 41.44
C ARG A 393 13.17 8.60 41.27
N ARG A 394 12.38 7.70 41.89
CA ARG A 394 12.64 6.25 41.86
C ARG A 394 12.44 5.65 40.48
N LEU A 395 11.41 6.10 39.75
CA LEU A 395 11.14 5.69 38.36
C LEU A 395 11.99 6.45 37.33
N ARG A 396 12.81 7.41 37.75
CA ARG A 396 13.64 8.31 36.91
C ARG A 396 12.83 9.04 35.83
N VAL A 397 11.64 9.50 36.19
CA VAL A 397 10.76 10.28 35.32
C VAL A 397 10.38 11.61 35.97
N SER A 398 9.82 12.54 35.19
CA SER A 398 9.34 13.80 35.72
C SER A 398 8.01 13.65 36.48
N ARG A 399 7.73 14.57 37.43
CA ARG A 399 6.42 14.59 38.13
C ARG A 399 5.22 14.67 37.22
N PRO A 400 5.21 15.50 36.15
CA PRO A 400 4.14 15.48 35.15
C PRO A 400 3.94 14.13 34.48
N THR A 401 5.04 13.40 34.25
CA THR A 401 4.98 12.04 33.67
C THR A 401 4.25 11.05 34.60
N ILE A 402 4.49 11.12 35.92
CA ILE A 402 3.76 10.27 36.89
C ILE A 402 2.25 10.58 36.83
N TYR A 403 1.86 11.85 36.84
CA TYR A 403 0.45 12.23 36.75
C TYR A 403 -0.19 11.73 35.46
N ARG A 404 0.53 11.83 34.32
CA ARG A 404 0.07 11.30 33.02
C ARG A 404 -0.10 9.79 33.05
N LEU A 405 0.84 9.06 33.66
CA LEU A 405 0.77 7.61 33.83
C LEU A 405 -0.40 7.20 34.73
N CYS A 406 -0.60 7.87 35.85
CA CYS A 406 -1.76 7.63 36.72
C CYS A 406 -3.09 7.83 35.96
N ARG A 407 -3.21 8.92 35.17
CA ARG A 407 -4.39 9.18 34.36
C ARG A 407 -4.57 8.12 33.26
N LYS A 408 -3.51 7.74 32.57
CA LYS A 408 -3.51 6.69 31.52
C LYS A 408 -4.02 5.36 32.06
N HIS A 409 -3.60 4.99 33.27
CA HIS A 409 -3.96 3.72 33.91
C HIS A 409 -5.16 3.80 34.85
N ARG A 410 -5.89 4.93 34.86
CA ARG A 410 -7.07 5.19 35.72
C ARG A 410 -6.79 4.95 37.21
N LEU A 411 -5.62 5.33 37.68
CA LEU A 411 -5.22 5.24 39.07
C LEU A 411 -5.64 6.53 39.83
N SER A 412 -6.68 6.45 40.63
CA SER A 412 -7.17 7.54 41.45
C SER A 412 -6.30 7.65 42.71
N LEU A 413 -5.48 8.69 42.83
CA LEU A 413 -4.63 8.91 43.99
C LEU A 413 -5.40 9.10 45.32
N PRO A 414 -6.66 9.63 45.36
CA PRO A 414 -7.47 9.67 46.58
C PRO A 414 -7.96 8.30 47.07
N ASP A 415 -8.21 7.37 46.16
CA ASP A 415 -8.81 6.04 46.47
C ASP A 415 -7.75 4.99 46.89
N LEU A 416 -6.49 5.37 46.86
CA LEU A 416 -5.36 4.47 47.13
C LEU A 416 -4.60 4.80 48.43
N ARG A 417 -5.11 5.78 49.22
CA ARG A 417 -4.59 6.16 50.56
C ARG A 417 -5.17 5.33 51.69
#